data_48f7df17ec271a048c2f1e1b77602751
#
_entry.id   48f7df17ec271a048c2f1e1b77602751
#
_cell.length_a   1.000
_cell.length_b   1.000
_cell.length_c   1.000
_cell.angle_alpha   90.00
_cell.angle_beta   90.00
_cell.angle_gamma   90.00
#
_symmetry.space_group_name_H-M   'P 1'
#
loop_
_entity.id
_entity.type
_entity.pdbx_description
1 polymer ?
#
loop_
_entity_poly.entity_id
_entity_poly.type
_entity_poly.pdbx_seq_one_letter_code
_entity_poly.pdbx_strand_id
1 'polypeptide(L)'
;MLKEELLPGRGSCLRRNNSEWLAVTINCESRSDIMIINDTSLTNKCAQQWTFNIAPRKYYMIVNIGKNLLTIKYNNNISEHEIIYDPYIYENSEKKKINPDDLVKKYSIPDGYIDILSKWYSIKFIYPKYNIIFIKPEMGISIQVHTLRSEKWEILSGKPIVISDNRVYYFVEKGTKFTNEKMKFHSIINPNKSPKTFVAIKEQWSGSFDEEDIKRVYNPNNYQ
;
A
#
# COMPACT_ATOMS: atom_id res chain seq x y z
N MET A 1 4.31 -13.79 18.88
CA MET A 1 3.85 -12.44 19.31
C MET A 1 2.35 -12.47 19.49
N LEU A 2 1.88 -12.13 20.68
CA LEU A 2 0.44 -12.15 21.05
C LEU A 2 -0.15 -10.73 21.18
N LYS A 3 0.73 -9.72 21.18
CA LYS A 3 0.35 -8.30 21.28
C LYS A 3 1.23 -7.45 20.36
N GLU A 4 0.64 -6.45 19.75
CA GLU A 4 1.30 -5.44 18.93
C GLU A 4 0.73 -4.06 19.28
N GLU A 5 1.56 -3.03 19.24
CA GLU A 5 1.14 -1.64 19.46
C GLU A 5 1.44 -0.82 18.23
N LEU A 6 0.44 -0.08 17.75
CA LEU A 6 0.57 0.81 16.60
C LEU A 6 0.38 2.26 17.02
N LEU A 7 1.43 3.05 16.88
CA LEU A 7 1.36 4.51 17.00
C LEU A 7 0.46 5.11 15.91
N PRO A 8 -0.05 6.34 16.10
CA PRO A 8 -0.74 7.08 15.05
C PRO A 8 0.03 7.10 13.72
N GLY A 9 -0.66 6.83 12.61
CA GLY A 9 -0.04 6.80 11.29
C GLY A 9 0.78 5.55 10.97
N ARG A 10 0.84 4.55 11.87
CA ARG A 10 1.58 3.30 11.67
C ARG A 10 0.66 2.14 11.27
N GLY A 11 1.19 1.20 10.50
CA GLY A 11 0.52 -0.06 10.16
C GLY A 11 1.27 -1.27 10.69
N SER A 12 0.60 -2.40 10.86
CA SER A 12 1.27 -3.69 11.03
C SER A 12 1.90 -4.15 9.73
N CYS A 13 2.70 -5.22 9.75
CA CYS A 13 3.04 -5.91 8.51
C CYS A 13 1.78 -6.49 7.86
N LEU A 14 1.74 -6.54 6.52
CA LEU A 14 0.79 -7.39 5.81
C LEU A 14 1.28 -8.84 5.94
N ARG A 15 0.49 -9.67 6.61
CA ARG A 15 0.81 -11.07 6.91
C ARG A 15 -0.19 -12.01 6.25
N ARG A 16 0.24 -13.23 6.00
CA ARG A 16 -0.62 -14.36 5.69
C ARG A 16 -0.76 -15.23 6.93
N ASN A 17 -1.99 -15.45 7.38
CA ASN A 17 -2.31 -16.33 8.49
C ASN A 17 -1.87 -17.77 8.19
N ASN A 18 -1.61 -18.55 9.26
CA ASN A 18 -1.31 -19.98 9.17
C ASN A 18 -2.59 -20.82 8.88
N SER A 19 -2.60 -22.09 9.25
CA SER A 19 -3.72 -23.02 9.02
C SER A 19 -4.88 -22.89 10.03
N GLU A 20 -4.77 -22.01 11.03
CA GLU A 20 -5.77 -21.84 12.08
C GLU A 20 -6.54 -20.52 11.95
N TRP A 21 -7.68 -20.43 12.61
CA TRP A 21 -8.40 -19.16 12.76
C TRP A 21 -7.65 -18.24 13.73
N LEU A 22 -7.47 -16.99 13.31
CA LEU A 22 -6.86 -15.97 14.14
C LEU A 22 -7.94 -15.00 14.61
N ALA A 23 -8.18 -14.95 15.91
CA ALA A 23 -9.01 -13.91 16.52
C ALA A 23 -8.13 -12.69 16.83
N VAL A 24 -8.57 -11.53 16.35
CA VAL A 24 -7.89 -10.24 16.52
C VAL A 24 -8.79 -9.30 17.30
N THR A 25 -8.28 -8.76 18.40
CA THR A 25 -8.96 -7.74 19.20
C THR A 25 -8.13 -6.47 19.21
N ILE A 26 -8.74 -5.38 18.74
CA ILE A 26 -8.16 -4.03 18.75
C ILE A 26 -8.76 -3.28 19.93
N ASN A 27 -7.89 -2.62 20.72
CA ASN A 27 -8.29 -1.73 21.81
C ASN A 27 -7.59 -0.39 21.68
N CYS A 28 -8.31 0.68 22.02
CA CYS A 28 -7.81 2.04 22.08
C CYS A 28 -8.39 2.73 23.31
N GLU A 29 -7.67 3.64 23.95
CA GLU A 29 -8.15 4.41 25.11
C GLU A 29 -9.38 5.22 24.78
N SER A 30 -9.45 5.78 23.58
CA SER A 30 -10.61 6.49 23.06
C SER A 30 -10.87 6.08 21.60
N ARG A 31 -12.06 6.45 21.06
CA ARG A 31 -12.38 6.14 19.65
C ARG A 31 -11.28 6.62 18.71
N SER A 32 -10.84 5.76 17.82
CA SER A 32 -9.82 6.05 16.82
C SER A 32 -10.20 5.46 15.46
N ASP A 33 -9.74 6.11 14.42
CA ASP A 33 -9.95 5.63 13.05
C ASP A 33 -8.94 4.52 12.74
N ILE A 34 -9.47 3.41 12.22
CA ILE A 34 -8.73 2.18 11.97
C ILE A 34 -9.03 1.72 10.55
N MET A 35 -8.00 1.31 9.82
CA MET A 35 -8.16 0.66 8.53
C MET A 35 -7.68 -0.78 8.63
N ILE A 36 -8.46 -1.74 8.14
CA ILE A 36 -8.16 -3.16 8.23
C ILE A 36 -8.26 -3.81 6.87
N ILE A 37 -7.21 -4.53 6.52
CA ILE A 37 -7.24 -5.54 5.47
C ILE A 37 -7.58 -6.87 6.13
N ASN A 38 -8.65 -7.50 5.67
CA ASN A 38 -9.04 -8.87 6.01
C ASN A 38 -9.30 -9.62 4.71
N ASP A 39 -8.34 -10.43 4.32
CA ASP A 39 -8.28 -11.08 3.02
C ASP A 39 -8.43 -10.06 1.87
N THR A 40 -9.44 -10.20 1.04
CA THR A 40 -9.70 -9.33 -0.12
C THR A 40 -10.50 -8.07 0.22
N SER A 41 -10.83 -7.85 1.50
CA SER A 41 -11.63 -6.71 1.94
C SER A 41 -10.77 -5.66 2.65
N LEU A 42 -10.98 -4.40 2.28
CA LEU A 42 -10.49 -3.23 3.01
C LEU A 42 -11.66 -2.58 3.74
N THR A 43 -11.54 -2.41 5.05
CA THR A 43 -12.56 -1.78 5.88
C THR A 43 -11.97 -0.59 6.63
N ASN A 44 -12.66 0.55 6.60
CA ASN A 44 -12.36 1.72 7.43
C ASN A 44 -13.44 1.84 8.50
N LYS A 45 -13.02 1.92 9.78
CA LYS A 45 -13.94 2.05 10.93
C LYS A 45 -13.38 3.01 11.96
N CYS A 46 -14.30 3.63 12.72
CA CYS A 46 -13.98 4.37 13.93
C CYS A 46 -14.51 3.58 15.14
N ALA A 47 -13.62 3.06 15.97
CA ALA A 47 -13.98 2.24 17.12
C ALA A 47 -12.99 2.41 18.29
N GLN A 48 -13.47 2.16 19.51
CA GLN A 48 -12.63 2.04 20.71
C GLN A 48 -12.20 0.59 20.95
N GLN A 49 -13.10 -0.33 20.68
CA GLN A 49 -12.84 -1.77 20.73
C GLN A 49 -13.46 -2.44 19.52
N TRP A 50 -12.73 -3.36 18.91
CA TRP A 50 -13.25 -4.17 17.83
C TRP A 50 -12.59 -5.53 17.80
N THR A 51 -13.41 -6.60 17.67
CA THR A 51 -12.95 -7.97 17.52
C THR A 51 -13.43 -8.53 16.19
N PHE A 52 -12.56 -9.24 15.48
CA PHE A 52 -12.86 -9.91 14.23
C PHE A 52 -11.95 -11.12 14.04
N ASN A 53 -12.31 -11.99 13.10
CA ASN A 53 -11.56 -13.21 12.81
C ASN A 53 -10.93 -13.15 11.43
N ILE A 54 -9.72 -13.67 11.32
CA ILE A 54 -9.01 -13.94 10.07
C ILE A 54 -9.06 -15.44 9.81
N ALA A 55 -9.58 -15.84 8.67
CA ALA A 55 -9.66 -17.24 8.30
C ALA A 55 -8.26 -17.84 8.03
N PRO A 56 -8.11 -19.18 8.10
CA PRO A 56 -6.87 -19.85 7.76
C PRO A 56 -6.32 -19.44 6.39
N ARG A 57 -5.00 -19.21 6.32
CA ARG A 57 -4.26 -18.86 5.09
C ARG A 57 -4.69 -17.54 4.41
N LYS A 58 -5.46 -16.71 5.09
CA LYS A 58 -5.91 -15.40 4.61
C LYS A 58 -4.95 -14.29 5.02
N TYR A 59 -4.99 -13.19 4.26
CA TYR A 59 -4.12 -12.04 4.48
C TYR A 59 -4.75 -11.06 5.46
N TYR A 60 -3.91 -10.36 6.23
CA TYR A 60 -4.37 -9.33 7.13
C TYR A 60 -3.32 -8.25 7.38
N MET A 61 -3.79 -7.03 7.59
CA MET A 61 -3.01 -5.88 8.00
C MET A 61 -3.92 -4.91 8.76
N ILE A 62 -3.43 -4.31 9.82
CA ILE A 62 -4.12 -3.29 10.59
C ILE A 62 -3.33 -1.98 10.46
N VAL A 63 -4.02 -0.86 10.20
CA VAL A 63 -3.42 0.46 10.09
C VAL A 63 -4.12 1.40 11.05
N ASN A 64 -3.34 2.06 11.89
CA ASN A 64 -3.79 3.13 12.75
C ASN A 64 -3.79 4.45 11.96
N ILE A 65 -4.95 4.88 11.52
CA ILE A 65 -5.12 6.18 10.83
C ILE A 65 -5.72 7.26 11.76
N GLY A 66 -5.85 6.92 13.06
CA GLY A 66 -6.33 7.81 14.11
C GLY A 66 -5.20 8.54 14.83
N LYS A 67 -5.54 9.13 15.98
CA LYS A 67 -4.64 9.96 16.79
C LYS A 67 -4.17 9.29 18.08
N ASN A 68 -4.72 8.12 18.42
CA ASN A 68 -4.46 7.42 19.67
C ASN A 68 -3.67 6.14 19.41
N LEU A 69 -2.90 5.69 20.41
CA LEU A 69 -2.21 4.39 20.36
C LEU A 69 -3.25 3.26 20.23
N LEU A 70 -3.03 2.33 19.31
CA LEU A 70 -3.79 1.09 19.20
C LEU A 70 -3.00 -0.06 19.84
N THR A 71 -3.69 -0.85 20.67
CA THR A 71 -3.21 -2.15 21.14
C THR A 71 -3.96 -3.24 20.40
N ILE A 72 -3.24 -4.12 19.73
CA ILE A 72 -3.76 -5.27 19.02
C ILE A 72 -3.40 -6.52 19.81
N LYS A 73 -4.39 -7.35 20.12
CA LYS A 73 -4.22 -8.65 20.77
C LYS A 73 -4.62 -9.75 19.80
N TYR A 74 -3.85 -10.81 19.80
CA TYR A 74 -4.05 -12.02 19.00
C TYR A 74 -4.24 -13.22 19.91
N ASN A 75 -5.15 -14.15 19.56
CA ASN A 75 -5.34 -15.38 20.31
C ASN A 75 -4.18 -16.38 20.09
N ASN A 76 -3.45 -16.28 18.97
CA ASN A 76 -2.33 -17.12 18.60
C ASN A 76 -1.04 -16.31 18.38
N ASN A 77 0.10 -16.98 18.40
CA ASN A 77 1.39 -16.34 18.10
C ASN A 77 1.51 -16.04 16.61
N ILE A 78 1.63 -14.76 16.26
CA ILE A 78 1.75 -14.29 14.87
C ILE A 78 3.21 -14.18 14.38
N SER A 79 4.21 -14.53 15.19
CA SER A 79 5.63 -14.45 14.77
C SER A 79 5.97 -15.43 13.65
N GLU A 80 5.20 -16.51 13.52
CA GLU A 80 5.36 -17.56 12.51
C GLU A 80 4.52 -17.29 11.23
N HIS A 81 3.69 -16.23 11.23
CA HIS A 81 2.92 -15.88 10.05
C HIS A 81 3.83 -15.29 8.98
N GLU A 82 3.61 -15.72 7.75
CA GLU A 82 4.37 -15.26 6.60
C GLU A 82 4.20 -13.74 6.41
N ILE A 83 5.31 -13.00 6.43
CA ILE A 83 5.32 -11.57 6.12
C ILE A 83 5.37 -11.41 4.61
N ILE A 84 4.29 -10.86 4.05
CA ILE A 84 4.16 -10.57 2.61
C ILE A 84 4.73 -9.19 2.30
N TYR A 85 4.49 -8.22 3.21
CA TYR A 85 5.00 -6.86 3.08
C TYR A 85 5.23 -6.26 4.47
N ASP A 86 6.43 -5.73 4.67
CA ASP A 86 6.79 -4.97 5.86
C ASP A 86 6.99 -3.50 5.46
N PRO A 87 6.07 -2.59 5.87
CA PRO A 87 6.19 -1.19 5.51
C PRO A 87 7.41 -0.50 6.11
N TYR A 88 8.08 -1.11 7.10
CA TYR A 88 9.18 -0.50 7.86
C TYR A 88 10.55 -1.17 7.63
N ILE A 89 10.63 -2.11 6.70
CA ILE A 89 11.88 -2.84 6.40
C ILE A 89 13.08 -1.92 6.10
N TYR A 90 12.82 -0.71 5.58
CA TYR A 90 13.82 0.30 5.27
C TYR A 90 13.83 1.50 6.23
N GLU A 91 13.17 1.42 7.39
CA GLU A 91 13.02 2.57 8.31
C GLU A 91 14.38 3.16 8.70
N ASN A 92 15.35 2.31 9.00
CA ASN A 92 16.70 2.70 9.41
C ASN A 92 17.71 2.75 8.25
N SER A 93 17.27 2.60 7.01
CA SER A 93 18.12 2.61 5.83
C SER A 93 18.25 4.02 5.24
N GLU A 94 19.34 4.28 4.53
CA GLU A 94 19.51 5.51 3.76
C GLU A 94 18.47 5.61 2.63
N LYS A 95 17.80 6.76 2.51
CA LYS A 95 16.73 7.02 1.52
C LYS A 95 17.27 7.70 0.27
N LYS A 96 18.06 6.97 -0.51
CA LYS A 96 18.55 7.48 -1.81
C LYS A 96 17.46 7.46 -2.87
N LYS A 97 17.26 8.60 -3.56
CA LYS A 97 16.37 8.68 -4.71
C LYS A 97 16.77 7.66 -5.78
N ILE A 98 15.77 7.10 -6.47
CA ILE A 98 15.99 6.20 -7.58
C ILE A 98 16.62 6.98 -8.73
N ASN A 99 17.73 6.46 -9.29
CA ASN A 99 18.34 7.07 -10.48
C ASN A 99 17.49 6.73 -11.72
N PRO A 100 16.96 7.73 -12.45
CA PRO A 100 16.19 7.51 -13.67
C PRO A 100 16.95 6.72 -14.74
N ASP A 101 18.23 6.98 -14.92
CA ASP A 101 19.06 6.36 -15.97
C ASP A 101 19.17 4.84 -15.81
N ASP A 102 19.17 4.35 -14.57
CA ASP A 102 19.23 2.91 -14.29
C ASP A 102 17.92 2.21 -14.72
N LEU A 103 16.79 2.91 -14.66
CA LEU A 103 15.52 2.38 -15.12
C LEU A 103 15.36 2.48 -16.64
N VAL A 104 15.76 3.59 -17.25
CA VAL A 104 15.71 3.77 -18.71
C VAL A 104 16.56 2.70 -19.41
N LYS A 105 17.74 2.36 -18.86
CA LYS A 105 18.59 1.28 -19.39
C LYS A 105 17.98 -0.11 -19.26
N LYS A 106 17.15 -0.33 -18.25
CA LYS A 106 16.62 -1.65 -17.89
C LYS A 106 15.22 -1.92 -18.42
N TYR A 107 14.39 -0.90 -18.49
CA TYR A 107 12.98 -0.99 -18.91
C TYR A 107 12.79 -0.19 -20.19
N SER A 108 11.93 -0.68 -21.08
CA SER A 108 11.54 0.05 -22.30
C SER A 108 10.60 1.19 -21.93
N ILE A 109 11.15 2.29 -21.43
CA ILE A 109 10.40 3.50 -21.09
C ILE A 109 10.21 4.28 -22.39
N PRO A 110 8.96 4.56 -22.80
CA PRO A 110 8.70 5.33 -24.02
C PRO A 110 9.32 6.73 -23.96
N ASP A 111 9.81 7.23 -25.09
CA ASP A 111 10.25 8.61 -25.20
C ASP A 111 9.08 9.61 -25.05
N GLY A 112 9.40 10.89 -24.82
CA GLY A 112 8.42 11.98 -24.77
C GLY A 112 7.83 12.24 -23.38
N TYR A 113 8.45 11.75 -22.32
CA TYR A 113 8.14 12.25 -20.97
C TYR A 113 8.63 13.71 -20.83
N ILE A 114 7.83 14.51 -20.13
CA ILE A 114 8.07 15.94 -19.94
C ILE A 114 8.72 16.27 -18.59
N ASP A 115 8.64 15.34 -17.63
CA ASP A 115 9.25 15.49 -16.29
C ASP A 115 9.45 14.13 -15.62
N ILE A 116 10.28 14.08 -14.58
CA ILE A 116 10.56 12.89 -13.77
C ILE A 116 10.46 13.25 -12.29
N LEU A 117 9.53 12.63 -11.58
CA LEU A 117 9.44 12.72 -10.13
C LEU A 117 10.08 11.49 -9.47
N SER A 118 11.34 11.61 -9.05
CA SER A 118 12.06 10.53 -8.36
C SER A 118 12.00 10.67 -6.85
N LYS A 119 11.57 9.58 -6.19
CA LYS A 119 11.61 9.37 -4.74
C LYS A 119 12.51 8.16 -4.43
N TRP A 120 12.74 7.87 -3.18
CA TRP A 120 13.55 6.72 -2.77
C TRP A 120 12.82 5.37 -2.89
N TYR A 121 11.48 5.38 -2.94
CA TYR A 121 10.61 4.19 -3.02
C TYR A 121 9.87 4.05 -4.35
N SER A 122 9.77 5.12 -5.13
CA SER A 122 9.10 5.12 -6.43
C SER A 122 9.66 6.19 -7.36
N ILE A 123 9.46 6.03 -8.65
CA ILE A 123 9.77 7.04 -9.65
C ILE A 123 8.63 7.11 -10.66
N LYS A 124 8.24 8.33 -11.02
CA LYS A 124 7.17 8.64 -11.96
C LYS A 124 7.77 9.35 -13.17
N PHE A 125 7.58 8.79 -14.35
CA PHE A 125 7.81 9.44 -15.62
C PHE A 125 6.50 10.09 -16.08
N ILE A 126 6.49 11.40 -16.21
CA ILE A 126 5.30 12.22 -16.47
C ILE A 126 5.19 12.48 -17.95
N TYR A 127 4.06 12.12 -18.54
CA TYR A 127 3.71 12.39 -19.93
C TYR A 127 2.49 13.32 -20.00
N PRO A 128 2.20 13.96 -21.15
CA PRO A 128 1.08 14.90 -21.25
C PRO A 128 -0.31 14.33 -20.89
N LYS A 129 -0.52 13.01 -21.04
CA LYS A 129 -1.84 12.36 -20.88
C LYS A 129 -1.83 11.13 -19.97
N TYR A 130 -0.68 10.75 -19.44
CA TYR A 130 -0.53 9.61 -18.53
C TYR A 130 0.80 9.69 -17.80
N ASN A 131 0.97 8.85 -16.81
CA ASN A 131 2.25 8.63 -16.13
C ASN A 131 2.65 7.15 -16.22
N ILE A 132 3.95 6.89 -16.16
CA ILE A 132 4.47 5.55 -15.86
C ILE A 132 5.16 5.63 -14.52
N ILE A 133 4.70 4.80 -13.58
CA ILE A 133 5.18 4.77 -12.21
C ILE A 133 5.88 3.43 -11.97
N PHE A 134 7.12 3.49 -11.51
CA PHE A 134 7.85 2.33 -11.03
C PHE A 134 7.91 2.34 -9.50
N ILE A 135 7.62 1.21 -8.89
CA ILE A 135 7.64 1.02 -7.44
C ILE A 135 8.75 0.02 -7.11
N LYS A 136 9.66 0.46 -6.25
CA LYS A 136 10.81 -0.35 -5.80
C LYS A 136 10.33 -1.63 -5.12
N PRO A 137 11.08 -2.75 -5.21
CA PRO A 137 10.83 -3.95 -4.43
C PRO A 137 10.64 -3.67 -2.94
N GLU A 138 9.74 -4.41 -2.31
CA GLU A 138 9.38 -4.31 -0.89
C GLU A 138 8.84 -2.94 -0.47
N MET A 139 8.36 -2.13 -1.43
CA MET A 139 7.82 -0.79 -1.17
C MET A 139 6.37 -0.67 -1.63
N GLY A 140 5.66 0.29 -1.05
CA GLY A 140 4.30 0.66 -1.44
C GLY A 140 4.15 2.17 -1.56
N ILE A 141 3.16 2.61 -2.33
CA ILE A 141 2.71 4.01 -2.28
C ILE A 141 1.65 4.18 -1.18
N SER A 142 1.32 5.42 -0.83
CA SER A 142 0.29 5.72 0.17
C SER A 142 -1.07 5.13 -0.21
N ILE A 143 -1.86 4.74 0.81
CA ILE A 143 -3.30 4.58 0.62
C ILE A 143 -3.89 5.99 0.58
N GLN A 144 -4.51 6.34 -0.54
CA GLN A 144 -4.91 7.71 -0.84
C GLN A 144 -6.26 7.78 -1.53
N VAL A 145 -6.84 8.98 -1.58
CA VAL A 145 -8.04 9.31 -2.35
C VAL A 145 -7.84 10.63 -3.08
N HIS A 146 -8.55 10.81 -4.20
CA HIS A 146 -8.64 12.06 -4.94
C HIS A 146 -10.07 12.60 -4.93
N THR A 147 -10.25 13.92 -4.89
CA THR A 147 -11.55 14.58 -4.92
C THR A 147 -11.91 15.08 -6.30
N LEU A 148 -10.91 15.49 -7.10
CA LEU A 148 -11.11 16.18 -8.37
C LEU A 148 -10.97 15.26 -9.58
N ARG A 149 -10.29 14.12 -9.43
CA ARG A 149 -10.03 13.18 -10.54
C ARG A 149 -10.35 11.74 -10.17
N SER A 150 -10.63 10.94 -11.18
CA SER A 150 -10.54 9.48 -11.14
C SER A 150 -9.30 9.01 -11.89
N GLU A 151 -8.76 7.84 -11.54
CA GLU A 151 -7.55 7.29 -12.15
C GLU A 151 -7.81 5.91 -12.74
N LYS A 152 -7.21 5.66 -13.90
CA LYS A 152 -7.19 4.34 -14.54
C LYS A 152 -5.76 3.82 -14.51
N TRP A 153 -5.56 2.68 -13.90
CA TRP A 153 -4.28 2.02 -13.78
C TRP A 153 -4.23 0.76 -14.65
N GLU A 154 -3.10 0.51 -15.28
CA GLU A 154 -2.78 -0.72 -15.99
C GLU A 154 -1.45 -1.26 -15.49
N ILE A 155 -1.41 -2.52 -15.08
CA ILE A 155 -0.18 -3.18 -14.64
C ILE A 155 0.69 -3.49 -15.85
N LEU A 156 1.86 -2.87 -15.94
CA LEU A 156 2.81 -3.06 -17.04
C LEU A 156 3.82 -4.16 -16.76
N SER A 157 4.24 -4.31 -15.50
CA SER A 157 5.18 -5.36 -15.09
C SER A 157 5.12 -5.64 -13.59
N GLY A 158 5.66 -6.78 -13.20
CA GLY A 158 5.65 -7.26 -11.82
C GLY A 158 4.31 -7.90 -11.44
N LYS A 159 4.20 -8.28 -10.16
CA LYS A 159 2.99 -8.88 -9.56
C LYS A 159 2.64 -8.11 -8.28
N PRO A 160 2.08 -6.90 -8.39
CA PRO A 160 1.75 -6.09 -7.23
C PRO A 160 0.58 -6.64 -6.42
N ILE A 161 0.47 -6.10 -5.21
CA ILE A 161 -0.77 -6.07 -4.45
C ILE A 161 -1.41 -4.70 -4.73
N VAL A 162 -2.68 -4.71 -5.12
CA VAL A 162 -3.44 -3.50 -5.48
C VAL A 162 -4.60 -3.33 -4.52
N ILE A 163 -4.72 -2.16 -3.94
CA ILE A 163 -5.91 -1.71 -3.22
C ILE A 163 -6.70 -0.84 -4.20
N SER A 164 -7.97 -1.18 -4.41
CA SER A 164 -8.92 -0.39 -5.22
C SER A 164 -10.29 -0.41 -4.56
N ASP A 165 -10.76 0.76 -4.14
CA ASP A 165 -11.96 0.98 -3.32
C ASP A 165 -11.86 0.21 -1.98
N ASN A 166 -12.76 -0.70 -1.74
CA ASN A 166 -12.82 -1.55 -0.54
C ASN A 166 -12.26 -2.96 -0.75
N ARG A 167 -11.49 -3.19 -1.82
CA ARG A 167 -10.93 -4.48 -2.19
C ARG A 167 -9.42 -4.47 -2.29
N VAL A 168 -8.84 -5.63 -1.97
CA VAL A 168 -7.41 -5.91 -2.09
C VAL A 168 -7.22 -7.07 -3.07
N TYR A 169 -6.37 -6.87 -4.06
CA TYR A 169 -6.03 -7.84 -5.09
C TYR A 169 -4.57 -8.22 -4.94
N TYR A 170 -4.30 -9.51 -4.82
CA TYR A 170 -2.96 -10.03 -4.54
C TYR A 170 -2.29 -10.56 -5.80
N PHE A 171 -1.02 -10.23 -5.98
CA PHE A 171 -0.15 -10.74 -7.05
C PHE A 171 -0.77 -10.57 -8.45
N VAL A 172 -1.24 -9.36 -8.70
CA VAL A 172 -1.97 -9.01 -9.91
C VAL A 172 -1.12 -9.18 -11.16
N GLU A 173 -1.67 -9.82 -12.18
CA GLU A 173 -0.97 -10.09 -13.43
C GLU A 173 -0.85 -8.83 -14.31
N LYS A 174 0.21 -8.82 -15.16
CA LYS A 174 0.41 -7.82 -16.20
C LYS A 174 -0.82 -7.69 -17.11
N GLY A 175 -1.17 -6.47 -17.51
CA GLY A 175 -2.31 -6.15 -18.37
C GLY A 175 -3.62 -5.96 -17.61
N THR A 176 -3.68 -6.30 -16.30
CA THR A 176 -4.87 -6.02 -15.47
C THR A 176 -5.07 -4.53 -15.34
N LYS A 177 -6.34 -4.10 -15.43
CA LYS A 177 -6.75 -2.70 -15.35
C LYS A 177 -7.65 -2.45 -14.16
N PHE A 178 -7.49 -1.30 -13.54
CA PHE A 178 -8.29 -0.81 -12.43
C PHE A 178 -8.84 0.57 -12.77
N THR A 179 -10.04 0.87 -12.28
CA THR A 179 -10.59 2.23 -12.26
C THR A 179 -10.77 2.64 -10.81
N ASN A 180 -10.05 3.66 -10.40
CA ASN A 180 -10.11 4.25 -9.07
C ASN A 180 -10.96 5.53 -9.16
N GLU A 181 -12.21 5.43 -8.78
CA GLU A 181 -13.14 6.55 -8.80
C GLU A 181 -12.77 7.60 -7.74
N LYS A 182 -13.30 8.82 -7.90
CA LYS A 182 -13.16 9.90 -6.91
C LYS A 182 -13.58 9.41 -5.53
N MET A 183 -12.88 9.85 -4.49
CA MET A 183 -13.12 9.51 -3.09
C MET A 183 -12.96 8.03 -2.74
N LYS A 184 -12.43 7.21 -3.65
CA LYS A 184 -12.16 5.79 -3.40
C LYS A 184 -10.71 5.55 -3.03
N PHE A 185 -10.47 4.69 -2.04
CA PHE A 185 -9.13 4.30 -1.64
C PHE A 185 -8.41 3.56 -2.75
N HIS A 186 -7.15 3.91 -2.96
CA HIS A 186 -6.29 3.16 -3.86
C HIS A 186 -4.83 3.22 -3.41
N SER A 187 -4.12 2.13 -3.67
CA SER A 187 -2.69 1.99 -3.37
C SER A 187 -2.11 0.83 -4.17
N ILE A 188 -0.78 0.81 -4.32
CA ILE A 188 -0.03 -0.30 -4.88
C ILE A 188 1.15 -0.62 -3.98
N ILE A 189 1.35 -1.92 -3.74
CA ILE A 189 2.48 -2.47 -3.00
C ILE A 189 3.23 -3.42 -3.94
N ASN A 190 4.54 -3.29 -3.98
CA ASN A 190 5.43 -4.26 -4.63
C ASN A 190 5.96 -5.24 -3.58
N PRO A 191 5.40 -6.45 -3.45
CA PRO A 191 5.81 -7.44 -2.45
C PRO A 191 7.06 -8.24 -2.86
N ASN A 192 7.64 -7.96 -4.05
CA ASN A 192 8.79 -8.72 -4.53
C ASN A 192 10.03 -8.43 -3.68
N LYS A 193 10.72 -9.48 -3.27
CA LYS A 193 11.96 -9.40 -2.47
C LYS A 193 13.22 -9.24 -3.33
N SER A 194 13.14 -9.52 -4.63
CA SER A 194 14.28 -9.37 -5.54
C SER A 194 14.55 -7.88 -5.81
N PRO A 195 15.75 -7.37 -5.51
CA PRO A 195 16.08 -5.93 -5.61
C PRO A 195 16.02 -5.37 -7.04
N LYS A 196 15.86 -6.25 -8.04
CA LYS A 196 15.77 -5.86 -9.46
C LYS A 196 14.34 -5.93 -10.01
N THR A 197 13.33 -6.29 -9.22
CA THR A 197 11.96 -6.52 -9.71
C THR A 197 11.06 -5.36 -9.33
N PHE A 198 11.11 -4.29 -10.11
CA PHE A 198 10.16 -3.18 -9.97
C PHE A 198 8.77 -3.59 -10.47
N VAL A 199 7.74 -3.11 -9.80
CA VAL A 199 6.40 -3.04 -10.35
C VAL A 199 6.29 -1.79 -11.19
N ALA A 200 5.75 -1.89 -12.40
CA ALA A 200 5.45 -0.75 -13.25
C ALA A 200 3.95 -0.68 -13.56
N ILE A 201 3.40 0.51 -13.48
CA ILE A 201 2.01 0.80 -13.85
C ILE A 201 1.95 1.97 -14.81
N LYS A 202 0.94 1.96 -15.68
CA LYS A 202 0.49 3.14 -16.42
C LYS A 202 -0.70 3.74 -15.68
N GLU A 203 -0.60 5.01 -15.35
CA GLU A 203 -1.63 5.80 -14.69
C GLU A 203 -2.18 6.82 -15.69
N GLN A 204 -3.49 6.82 -15.90
CA GLN A 204 -4.23 7.83 -16.65
C GLN A 204 -5.29 8.41 -15.73
N TRP A 205 -5.63 9.67 -15.93
CA TRP A 205 -6.67 10.34 -15.13
C TRP A 205 -7.76 10.93 -16.01
N SER A 206 -8.91 11.16 -15.40
CA SER A 206 -10.01 11.96 -15.94
C SER A 206 -10.52 12.92 -14.88
N GLY A 207 -10.84 14.14 -15.27
CA GLY A 207 -11.13 15.26 -14.37
C GLY A 207 -9.96 16.25 -14.29
N SER A 208 -9.99 17.14 -13.31
CA SER A 208 -8.91 18.12 -13.08
C SER A 208 -7.69 17.42 -12.47
N PHE A 209 -6.56 17.55 -13.16
CA PHE A 209 -5.29 17.09 -12.61
C PHE A 209 -4.67 18.18 -11.73
N ASP A 210 -4.49 17.85 -10.47
CA ASP A 210 -3.77 18.65 -9.49
C ASP A 210 -2.95 17.70 -8.62
N GLU A 211 -1.63 17.90 -8.53
CA GLU A 211 -0.77 17.07 -7.67
C GLU A 211 -1.08 17.26 -6.17
N GLU A 212 -1.71 18.39 -5.78
CA GLU A 212 -2.14 18.63 -4.41
C GLU A 212 -3.48 17.96 -4.08
N ASP A 213 -4.25 17.49 -5.09
CA ASP A 213 -5.49 16.73 -4.90
C ASP A 213 -5.20 15.29 -4.42
N ILE A 214 -4.32 15.12 -3.44
CA ILE A 214 -3.98 13.83 -2.85
C ILE A 214 -4.21 13.87 -1.34
N LYS A 215 -5.29 13.27 -0.88
CA LYS A 215 -5.47 13.00 0.56
C LYS A 215 -4.87 11.62 0.88
N ARG A 216 -3.68 11.63 1.51
CA ARG A 216 -3.02 10.40 1.97
C ARG A 216 -3.61 10.00 3.31
N VAL A 217 -4.26 8.84 3.35
CA VAL A 217 -4.87 8.28 4.57
C VAL A 217 -3.83 7.51 5.37
N TYR A 218 -2.96 6.79 4.67
CA TYR A 218 -1.81 6.10 5.24
C TYR A 218 -0.62 6.19 4.30
N ASN A 219 0.53 6.57 4.81
CA ASN A 219 1.76 6.62 4.02
C ASN A 219 2.83 5.71 4.64
N PRO A 220 3.10 4.52 4.05
CA PRO A 220 4.09 3.59 4.57
C PRO A 220 5.53 4.10 4.48
N ASN A 221 5.77 5.20 3.77
CA ASN A 221 7.10 5.78 3.56
C ASN A 221 7.37 7.00 4.45
N ASN A 222 6.43 7.33 5.32
CA ASN A 222 6.58 8.40 6.30
C ASN A 222 7.13 7.80 7.60
N TYR A 223 8.44 7.65 7.67
CA TYR A 223 9.13 7.20 8.88
C TYR A 223 9.29 8.39 9.84
N GLN A 224 8.88 8.20 11.07
CA GLN A 224 9.02 9.16 12.18
C GLN A 224 10.30 8.88 12.96
#